data_3a33a78cbbad072302e9c0f97dd8b951
#
_entry.id   3a33a78cbbad072302e9c0f97dd8b951
#
_cell.length_a   1.000
_cell.length_b   1.000
_cell.length_c   1.000
_cell.angle_alpha   90.00
_cell.angle_beta   90.00
_cell.angle_gamma   90.00
#
_symmetry.space_group_name_H-M   'P 1'
#
loop_
_entity.id
_entity.type
_entity.pdbx_description
1 polymer ?
#
loop_
_entity_poly.entity_id
_entity_poly.type
_entity_poly.pdbx_seq_one_letter_code
_entity_poly.pdbx_strand_id
1 'polypeptide(L)'
;FNRQPSLHRMSMMVHEIRVMPGKTFRFNLADCTPYNADFDGDEMNLHVIQSEEARAEAKILMRVQEHIITPRYGGSVIGGIHDHISGAYLLTHGDRFLPKKLVMEVLGAVGWDGELPESIERDGVTGYLGTDILSLIVPTGFNLDYTSRSGDNVIVKDGKVTGTIDKRGIGAEDGRLL
;
A
#
# COMPACT_ATOMS: atom_id res chain seq x y z
N PHE A 1 -7.70 14.84 11.20
CA PHE A 1 -6.35 14.58 11.68
C PHE A 1 -5.38 15.46 10.94
N ASN A 2 -4.48 16.14 11.64
CA ASN A 2 -3.64 17.19 11.06
C ASN A 2 -2.24 17.19 11.66
N ARG A 3 -1.23 17.45 10.82
CA ARG A 3 0.14 17.77 11.25
C ARG A 3 0.54 19.15 10.71
N GLN A 4 1.09 19.98 11.55
CA GLN A 4 1.67 21.27 11.17
C GLN A 4 3.19 21.12 10.89
N PRO A 5 3.72 21.88 9.91
CA PRO A 5 3.02 22.83 9.03
C PRO A 5 2.15 22.13 7.98
N SER A 6 0.91 22.61 7.80
CA SER A 6 -0.02 22.06 6.81
C SER A 6 0.23 22.71 5.45
N LEU A 7 1.19 22.18 4.69
CA LEU A 7 1.67 22.77 3.44
C LEU A 7 0.76 22.52 2.24
N HIS A 8 -0.09 21.49 2.30
CA HIS A 8 -1.06 21.13 1.27
C HIS A 8 -2.29 20.49 1.88
N ARG A 9 -3.35 20.29 1.09
CA ARG A 9 -4.63 19.79 1.59
C ARG A 9 -4.54 18.38 2.22
N MET A 10 -3.59 17.54 1.79
CA MET A 10 -3.39 16.19 2.35
C MET A 10 -2.71 16.18 3.71
N SER A 11 -2.22 17.32 4.20
CA SER A 11 -1.75 17.46 5.58
C SER A 11 -2.88 17.53 6.61
N MET A 12 -4.14 17.54 6.15
CA MET A 12 -5.34 17.46 6.95
C MET A 12 -6.32 16.51 6.28
N MET A 13 -6.50 15.33 6.83
CA MET A 13 -7.39 14.29 6.29
C MET A 13 -8.30 13.76 7.39
N VAL A 14 -9.38 13.09 6.97
CA VAL A 14 -10.34 12.48 7.87
C VAL A 14 -10.13 10.98 7.93
N HIS A 15 -10.01 10.47 9.15
CA HIS A 15 -9.86 9.07 9.46
C HIS A 15 -11.01 8.56 10.31
N GLU A 16 -11.35 7.30 10.14
CA GLU A 16 -12.19 6.59 11.10
C GLU A 16 -11.36 6.24 12.34
N ILE A 17 -11.93 6.48 13.53
CA ILE A 17 -11.21 6.34 14.78
C ILE A 17 -11.47 4.97 15.40
N ARG A 18 -10.41 4.31 15.84
CA ARG A 18 -10.46 3.18 16.75
C ARG A 18 -9.83 3.56 18.08
N VAL A 19 -10.63 3.57 19.16
CA VAL A 19 -10.14 3.83 20.51
C VAL A 19 -9.32 2.67 21.01
N MET A 20 -8.11 2.94 21.48
CA MET A 20 -7.15 1.96 21.97
C MET A 20 -6.51 2.41 23.28
N PRO A 21 -6.03 1.50 24.14
CA PRO A 21 -5.23 1.86 25.30
C PRO A 21 -3.92 2.56 24.89
N GLY A 22 -3.50 3.54 25.69
CA GLY A 22 -2.25 4.28 25.48
C GLY A 22 -2.48 5.78 25.34
N LYS A 23 -1.40 6.53 25.11
CA LYS A 23 -1.39 8.00 25.04
C LYS A 23 -0.83 8.51 23.71
N THR A 24 -0.78 7.67 22.68
CA THR A 24 -0.22 8.02 21.38
C THR A 24 -1.23 7.79 20.28
N PHE A 25 -1.16 8.60 19.22
CA PHE A 25 -1.82 8.30 17.96
C PHE A 25 -1.09 7.16 17.26
N ARG A 26 -1.85 6.34 16.54
CA ARG A 26 -1.34 5.26 15.70
C ARG A 26 -2.06 5.32 14.36
N PHE A 27 -1.32 5.38 13.29
CA PHE A 27 -1.85 5.41 11.92
C PHE A 27 -0.96 4.64 10.96
N ASN A 28 -1.46 4.37 9.76
CA ASN A 28 -0.76 3.57 8.78
C ASN A 28 0.52 4.29 8.31
N LEU A 29 1.59 3.54 8.13
CA LEU A 29 2.88 4.05 7.65
C LEU A 29 2.77 4.73 6.27
N ALA A 30 1.86 4.29 5.40
CA ALA A 30 1.62 4.91 4.09
C ALA A 30 1.15 6.37 4.18
N ASP A 31 0.52 6.74 5.29
CA ASP A 31 0.03 8.10 5.53
C ASP A 31 1.12 9.06 6.04
N CYS A 32 2.32 8.59 6.30
CA CYS A 32 3.43 9.46 6.73
C CYS A 32 3.80 10.50 5.67
N THR A 33 3.81 10.11 4.40
CA THR A 33 4.18 11.02 3.30
C THR A 33 3.24 12.24 3.17
N PRO A 34 1.90 12.10 3.12
CA PRO A 34 1.01 13.25 3.03
C PRO A 34 1.07 14.16 4.26
N TYR A 35 1.26 13.62 5.47
CA TYR A 35 1.44 14.43 6.66
C TYR A 35 2.86 14.96 6.84
N ASN A 36 3.82 14.47 6.06
CA ASN A 36 5.24 14.67 6.30
C ASN A 36 5.62 14.34 7.75
N ALA A 37 5.09 13.22 8.26
CA ALA A 37 5.24 12.76 9.63
C ALA A 37 6.25 11.63 9.71
N ASP A 38 6.96 11.55 10.83
CA ASP A 38 7.75 10.41 11.26
C ASP A 38 7.44 10.07 12.73
N PHE A 39 8.04 9.03 13.26
CA PHE A 39 7.72 8.52 14.59
C PHE A 39 8.84 8.78 15.61
N ASP A 40 9.61 9.83 15.41
CA ASP A 40 10.73 10.23 16.29
C ASP A 40 10.33 11.19 17.41
N GLY A 41 9.04 11.49 17.53
CA GLY A 41 8.51 12.41 18.54
C GLY A 41 7.57 13.48 17.99
N ASP A 42 7.15 13.34 16.73
CA ASP A 42 6.15 14.23 16.12
C ASP A 42 4.86 14.28 16.94
N GLU A 43 4.27 15.46 17.01
CA GLU A 43 2.96 15.68 17.56
C GLU A 43 1.96 16.05 16.45
N MET A 44 0.72 15.61 16.59
CA MET A 44 -0.34 15.86 15.63
C MET A 44 -1.63 16.32 16.36
N ASN A 45 -2.54 16.93 15.60
CA ASN A 45 -3.79 17.43 16.12
C ASN A 45 -4.96 16.55 15.67
N LEU A 46 -5.84 16.23 16.63
CA LEU A 46 -7.10 15.55 16.36
C LEU A 46 -8.24 16.54 16.55
N HIS A 47 -9.02 16.77 15.49
CA HIS A 47 -10.21 17.60 15.51
C HIS A 47 -11.45 16.70 15.46
N VAL A 48 -12.32 16.81 16.46
CA VAL A 48 -13.57 16.05 16.50
C VAL A 48 -14.68 16.91 15.88
N ILE A 49 -15.30 16.40 14.83
CA ILE A 49 -16.31 17.10 14.03
C ILE A 49 -17.63 17.17 14.81
N GLN A 50 -18.26 18.35 14.85
CA GLN A 50 -19.44 18.61 15.68
C GLN A 50 -20.74 18.76 14.88
N SER A 51 -20.71 19.37 13.68
CA SER A 51 -21.92 19.62 12.88
C SER A 51 -22.15 18.55 11.81
N GLU A 52 -23.38 18.37 11.38
CA GLU A 52 -23.74 17.41 10.33
C GLU A 52 -23.20 17.83 8.95
N GLU A 53 -23.14 19.12 8.67
CA GLU A 53 -22.54 19.66 7.44
C GLU A 53 -21.06 19.32 7.39
N ALA A 54 -20.31 19.55 8.49
CA ALA A 54 -18.90 19.21 8.58
C ALA A 54 -18.67 17.69 8.46
N ARG A 55 -19.57 16.87 9.04
CA ARG A 55 -19.51 15.41 8.90
C ARG A 55 -19.70 14.94 7.46
N ALA A 56 -20.65 15.56 6.75
CA ALA A 56 -20.86 15.24 5.33
C ALA A 56 -19.65 15.61 4.48
N GLU A 57 -19.07 16.80 4.68
CA GLU A 57 -17.85 17.22 4.00
C GLU A 57 -16.67 16.30 4.31
N ALA A 58 -16.48 15.98 5.59
CA ALA A 58 -15.44 15.06 6.04
C ALA A 58 -15.54 13.67 5.38
N LYS A 59 -16.73 13.11 5.35
CA LYS A 59 -16.98 11.77 4.82
C LYS A 59 -16.86 11.68 3.29
N ILE A 60 -17.17 12.77 2.58
CA ILE A 60 -17.20 12.76 1.11
C ILE A 60 -15.90 13.30 0.51
N LEU A 61 -15.35 14.39 1.07
CA LEU A 61 -14.25 15.14 0.48
C LEU A 61 -12.89 14.92 1.15
N MET A 62 -12.86 14.63 2.45
CA MET A 62 -11.62 14.69 3.23
C MET A 62 -11.08 13.32 3.66
N ARG A 63 -11.77 12.23 3.38
CA ARG A 63 -11.27 10.90 3.75
C ARG A 63 -9.99 10.54 2.99
N VAL A 64 -9.16 9.71 3.59
CA VAL A 64 -7.83 9.34 3.07
C VAL A 64 -7.89 8.80 1.64
N GLN A 65 -8.88 7.98 1.32
CA GLN A 65 -9.05 7.36 0.00
C GLN A 65 -9.20 8.38 -1.14
N GLU A 66 -9.73 9.58 -0.87
CA GLU A 66 -9.88 10.65 -1.86
C GLU A 66 -8.56 11.42 -2.10
N HIS A 67 -7.52 11.11 -1.32
CA HIS A 67 -6.25 11.82 -1.35
C HIS A 67 -5.05 10.96 -1.76
N ILE A 68 -5.28 9.78 -2.32
CA ILE A 68 -4.21 8.92 -2.83
C ILE A 68 -3.42 9.64 -3.92
N ILE A 69 -4.13 10.31 -4.83
CA ILE A 69 -3.54 11.05 -5.95
C ILE A 69 -3.42 12.54 -5.62
N THR A 70 -2.23 13.10 -5.78
CA THR A 70 -1.99 14.52 -5.57
C THR A 70 -2.37 15.35 -6.80
N PRO A 71 -3.05 16.51 -6.64
CA PRO A 71 -3.35 17.41 -7.76
C PRO A 71 -2.13 18.15 -8.30
N ARG A 72 -0.99 18.09 -7.61
CA ARG A 72 0.23 18.79 -8.03
C ARG A 72 0.79 18.26 -9.34
N TYR A 73 0.80 16.93 -9.54
CA TYR A 73 1.37 16.29 -10.73
C TYR A 73 0.64 14.99 -11.14
N GLY A 74 -0.46 14.65 -10.47
CA GLY A 74 -1.25 13.47 -10.81
C GLY A 74 -0.62 12.12 -10.43
N GLY A 75 0.35 12.12 -9.53
CA GLY A 75 0.97 10.91 -8.98
C GLY A 75 0.46 10.59 -7.59
N SER A 76 0.78 9.41 -7.08
CA SER A 76 0.42 8.99 -5.73
C SER A 76 1.20 9.77 -4.67
N VAL A 77 0.53 10.10 -3.57
CA VAL A 77 1.16 10.65 -2.36
C VAL A 77 1.03 9.70 -1.18
N ILE A 78 0.03 8.81 -1.22
CA ILE A 78 -0.16 7.72 -0.28
C ILE A 78 0.26 6.43 -0.98
N GLY A 79 1.19 5.70 -0.38
CA GLY A 79 1.72 4.48 -0.98
C GLY A 79 2.74 3.81 -0.08
N GLY A 80 3.34 2.74 -0.57
CA GLY A 80 4.36 2.00 0.17
C GLY A 80 5.61 2.83 0.41
N ILE A 81 6.16 2.71 1.61
CA ILE A 81 7.47 3.26 1.97
C ILE A 81 8.30 2.21 2.71
N HIS A 82 9.63 2.39 2.74
CA HIS A 82 10.55 1.54 3.49
C HIS A 82 10.30 0.04 3.27
N ASP A 83 9.84 -0.66 4.30
CA ASP A 83 9.67 -2.12 4.32
C ASP A 83 8.59 -2.63 3.36
N HIS A 84 7.59 -1.81 3.02
CA HIS A 84 6.62 -2.17 1.99
C HIS A 84 7.30 -2.38 0.63
N ILE A 85 8.21 -1.47 0.25
CA ILE A 85 8.95 -1.54 -1.01
C ILE A 85 9.92 -2.71 -0.98
N SER A 86 10.66 -2.86 0.12
CA SER A 86 11.61 -3.96 0.31
C SER A 86 10.92 -5.32 0.28
N GLY A 87 9.74 -5.42 0.93
CA GLY A 87 8.94 -6.64 0.96
C GLY A 87 8.43 -7.02 -0.43
N ALA A 88 7.87 -6.08 -1.19
CA ALA A 88 7.40 -6.31 -2.55
C ALA A 88 8.55 -6.70 -3.49
N TYR A 89 9.69 -6.04 -3.36
CA TYR A 89 10.89 -6.39 -4.12
C TYR A 89 11.35 -7.82 -3.82
N LEU A 90 11.53 -8.18 -2.55
CA LEU A 90 11.96 -9.50 -2.13
C LEU A 90 10.96 -10.60 -2.53
N LEU A 91 9.68 -10.28 -2.59
CA LEU A 91 8.63 -11.19 -3.00
C LEU A 91 8.70 -11.49 -4.50
N THR A 92 9.03 -10.49 -5.34
CA THR A 92 8.91 -10.58 -6.80
C THR A 92 10.24 -10.73 -7.54
N HIS A 93 11.37 -10.46 -6.90
CA HIS A 93 12.67 -10.48 -7.55
C HIS A 93 13.14 -11.91 -7.87
N GLY A 94 13.60 -12.12 -9.12
CA GLY A 94 14.28 -13.33 -9.54
C GLY A 94 13.42 -14.59 -9.49
N ASP A 95 12.14 -14.52 -9.88
CA ASP A 95 11.21 -15.67 -9.85
C ASP A 95 11.23 -16.39 -8.49
N ARG A 96 11.11 -15.60 -7.43
CA ARG A 96 11.18 -16.06 -6.04
C ARG A 96 10.22 -17.21 -5.78
N PHE A 97 10.78 -18.40 -5.49
CA PHE A 97 10.00 -19.53 -5.05
C PHE A 97 9.72 -19.46 -3.55
N LEU A 98 8.46 -19.64 -3.18
CA LEU A 98 7.98 -19.64 -1.80
C LEU A 98 7.39 -21.02 -1.47
N PRO A 99 7.94 -21.74 -0.49
CA PRO A 99 7.35 -23.00 -0.03
C PRO A 99 5.92 -22.77 0.47
N LYS A 100 5.04 -23.75 0.25
CA LYS A 100 3.62 -23.67 0.65
C LYS A 100 3.41 -23.23 2.10
N LYS A 101 4.25 -23.72 3.02
CA LYS A 101 4.17 -23.34 4.45
C LYS A 101 4.31 -21.84 4.64
N LEU A 102 5.32 -21.22 4.03
CA LEU A 102 5.57 -19.78 4.12
C LEU A 102 4.43 -18.97 3.49
N VAL A 103 3.91 -19.43 2.33
CA VAL A 103 2.77 -18.78 1.68
C VAL A 103 1.54 -18.78 2.59
N MET A 104 1.25 -19.89 3.25
CA MET A 104 0.12 -19.97 4.18
C MET A 104 0.30 -19.06 5.41
N GLU A 105 1.53 -18.90 5.90
CA GLU A 105 1.83 -17.95 6.98
C GLU A 105 1.61 -16.49 6.53
N VAL A 106 2.08 -16.13 5.34
CA VAL A 106 1.90 -14.77 4.77
C VAL A 106 0.43 -14.47 4.51
N LEU A 107 -0.30 -15.38 3.84
CA LEU A 107 -1.71 -15.20 3.54
C LEU A 107 -2.57 -15.16 4.80
N GLY A 108 -2.25 -16.00 5.79
CA GLY A 108 -2.90 -15.96 7.10
C GLY A 108 -2.70 -14.64 7.84
N ALA A 109 -1.50 -14.04 7.73
CA ALA A 109 -1.21 -12.75 8.35
C ALA A 109 -2.02 -11.58 7.75
N VAL A 110 -2.34 -11.65 6.45
CA VAL A 110 -3.18 -10.66 5.75
C VAL A 110 -4.67 -11.02 5.76
N GLY A 111 -5.04 -12.15 6.33
CA GLY A 111 -6.44 -12.60 6.40
C GLY A 111 -7.04 -12.99 5.04
N TRP A 112 -6.22 -13.51 4.13
CA TRP A 112 -6.68 -13.98 2.83
C TRP A 112 -7.46 -15.28 2.96
N ASP A 113 -8.66 -15.33 2.38
CA ASP A 113 -9.58 -16.49 2.38
C ASP A 113 -9.95 -16.96 0.96
N GLY A 114 -9.34 -16.39 -0.07
CA GLY A 114 -9.58 -16.73 -1.48
C GLY A 114 -8.85 -17.99 -1.95
N GLU A 115 -9.02 -18.31 -3.23
CA GLU A 115 -8.33 -19.42 -3.88
C GLU A 115 -6.83 -19.14 -4.04
N LEU A 116 -6.03 -20.20 -3.97
CA LEU A 116 -4.60 -20.14 -4.21
C LEU A 116 -4.30 -20.26 -5.72
N PRO A 117 -3.21 -19.67 -6.20
CA PRO A 117 -2.76 -19.88 -7.59
C PRO A 117 -2.31 -21.31 -7.81
N GLU A 118 -1.98 -21.65 -9.06
CA GLU A 118 -1.38 -22.94 -9.40
C GLU A 118 -0.06 -23.14 -8.65
N SER A 119 0.08 -24.29 -7.99
CA SER A 119 1.32 -24.63 -7.31
C SER A 119 2.37 -25.15 -8.29
N ILE A 120 3.62 -24.89 -7.99
CA ILE A 120 4.79 -25.42 -8.71
C ILE A 120 5.59 -26.32 -7.77
N GLU A 121 6.27 -27.31 -8.34
CA GLU A 121 7.23 -28.13 -7.60
C GLU A 121 8.66 -27.73 -7.96
N ARG A 122 9.48 -27.52 -6.93
CA ARG A 122 10.92 -27.29 -7.07
C ARG A 122 11.67 -28.10 -6.02
N ASP A 123 12.58 -28.96 -6.47
CA ASP A 123 13.37 -29.89 -5.62
C ASP A 123 12.52 -30.78 -4.70
N GLY A 124 11.35 -31.23 -5.17
CA GLY A 124 10.42 -32.05 -4.38
C GLY A 124 9.61 -31.29 -3.34
N VAL A 125 9.67 -29.95 -3.36
CA VAL A 125 8.88 -29.08 -2.49
C VAL A 125 7.79 -28.39 -3.29
N THR A 126 6.54 -28.49 -2.84
CA THR A 126 5.41 -27.75 -3.39
C THR A 126 5.44 -26.30 -2.90
N GLY A 127 5.31 -25.35 -3.82
CA GLY A 127 5.30 -23.93 -3.51
C GLY A 127 4.68 -23.08 -4.62
N TYR A 128 4.95 -21.79 -4.59
CA TYR A 128 4.37 -20.79 -5.48
C TYR A 128 5.41 -19.74 -5.87
N LEU A 129 5.20 -19.07 -6.99
CA LEU A 129 5.98 -17.87 -7.31
C LEU A 129 5.49 -16.67 -6.49
N GLY A 130 6.42 -15.86 -6.06
CA GLY A 130 6.08 -14.65 -5.30
C GLY A 130 5.25 -13.65 -6.10
N THR A 131 5.46 -13.58 -7.42
CA THR A 131 4.64 -12.79 -8.34
C THR A 131 3.19 -13.27 -8.41
N ASP A 132 2.95 -14.59 -8.36
CA ASP A 132 1.60 -15.16 -8.35
C ASP A 132 0.89 -14.84 -7.01
N ILE A 133 1.62 -14.88 -5.90
CA ILE A 133 1.08 -14.48 -4.58
C ILE A 133 0.74 -13.00 -4.55
N LEU A 134 1.60 -12.12 -5.09
CA LEU A 134 1.29 -10.70 -5.19
C LEU A 134 0.08 -10.43 -6.10
N SER A 135 -0.07 -11.20 -7.16
CA SER A 135 -1.20 -11.07 -8.10
C SER A 135 -2.56 -11.31 -7.46
N LEU A 136 -2.63 -12.02 -6.32
CA LEU A 136 -3.89 -12.26 -5.61
C LEU A 136 -4.59 -10.97 -5.14
N ILE A 137 -3.82 -9.92 -4.87
CA ILE A 137 -4.37 -8.63 -4.41
C ILE A 137 -4.62 -7.64 -5.55
N VAL A 138 -4.17 -7.94 -6.77
CA VAL A 138 -4.38 -7.08 -7.94
C VAL A 138 -5.74 -7.40 -8.57
N PRO A 139 -6.60 -6.41 -8.83
CA PRO A 139 -7.91 -6.64 -9.42
C PRO A 139 -7.82 -7.31 -10.80
N THR A 140 -8.73 -8.26 -11.09
CA THR A 140 -8.91 -8.82 -12.43
C THR A 140 -9.31 -7.72 -13.42
N GLY A 141 -8.84 -7.81 -14.64
CA GLY A 141 -9.04 -6.77 -15.66
C GLY A 141 -8.05 -5.61 -15.59
N PHE A 142 -7.22 -5.52 -14.55
CA PHE A 142 -6.20 -4.49 -14.44
C PHE A 142 -5.01 -4.80 -15.36
N ASN A 143 -4.64 -3.81 -16.20
CA ASN A 143 -3.54 -3.92 -17.15
C ASN A 143 -2.60 -2.71 -17.00
N LEU A 144 -1.31 -2.98 -16.86
CA LEU A 144 -0.29 -1.95 -16.72
C LEU A 144 1.04 -2.47 -17.27
N ASP A 145 1.81 -1.59 -17.90
CA ASP A 145 3.18 -1.85 -18.36
C ASP A 145 4.06 -0.67 -17.96
N TYR A 146 5.15 -0.97 -17.26
CA TYR A 146 6.13 0.05 -16.90
C TYR A 146 7.52 -0.56 -16.68
N THR A 147 8.55 0.28 -16.78
CA THR A 147 9.92 -0.12 -16.48
C THR A 147 10.26 0.26 -15.04
N SER A 148 10.68 -0.72 -14.24
CA SER A 148 11.16 -0.52 -12.88
C SER A 148 12.43 0.36 -12.83
N ARG A 149 12.83 0.80 -11.65
CA ARG A 149 14.10 1.54 -11.50
C ARG A 149 15.32 0.66 -11.75
N SER A 150 15.21 -0.66 -11.52
CA SER A 150 16.23 -1.64 -11.84
C SER A 150 16.39 -1.91 -13.34
N GLY A 151 15.46 -1.43 -14.16
CA GLY A 151 15.46 -1.64 -15.61
C GLY A 151 14.63 -2.84 -16.06
N ASP A 152 14.03 -3.58 -15.14
CA ASP A 152 13.15 -4.71 -15.46
C ASP A 152 11.81 -4.22 -16.00
N ASN A 153 11.28 -4.88 -17.01
CA ASN A 153 9.90 -4.63 -17.43
C ASN A 153 8.92 -5.33 -16.48
N VAL A 154 8.02 -4.55 -15.91
CA VAL A 154 6.91 -5.02 -15.10
C VAL A 154 5.65 -4.94 -15.92
N ILE A 155 5.03 -6.09 -16.14
CA ILE A 155 3.79 -6.21 -16.92
C ILE A 155 2.72 -6.78 -15.99
N VAL A 156 1.62 -6.08 -15.89
CA VAL A 156 0.39 -6.60 -15.29
C VAL A 156 -0.61 -6.82 -16.40
N LYS A 157 -1.05 -8.05 -16.56
CA LYS A 157 -2.04 -8.42 -17.56
C LYS A 157 -3.18 -9.18 -16.89
N ASP A 158 -4.39 -8.62 -16.98
CA ASP A 158 -5.58 -9.18 -16.34
C ASP A 158 -5.38 -9.49 -14.84
N GLY A 159 -4.70 -8.57 -14.14
CA GLY A 159 -4.36 -8.73 -12.72
C GLY A 159 -3.14 -9.61 -12.43
N LYS A 160 -2.60 -10.33 -13.41
CA LYS A 160 -1.40 -11.15 -13.24
C LYS A 160 -0.14 -10.32 -13.41
N VAL A 161 0.67 -10.26 -12.35
CA VAL A 161 1.92 -9.51 -12.27
C VAL A 161 3.09 -10.36 -12.74
N THR A 162 3.94 -9.78 -13.58
CA THR A 162 5.23 -10.34 -14.00
C THR A 162 6.31 -9.27 -13.87
N GLY A 163 7.53 -9.69 -13.53
CA GLY A 163 8.67 -8.79 -13.30
C GLY A 163 8.83 -8.36 -11.84
N THR A 164 9.87 -7.60 -11.57
CA THR A 164 10.27 -7.19 -10.21
C THR A 164 9.61 -5.89 -9.80
N ILE A 165 8.77 -5.94 -8.77
CA ILE A 165 8.12 -4.74 -8.20
C ILE A 165 9.12 -3.98 -7.35
N ASP A 166 9.17 -2.68 -7.55
CA ASP A 166 10.02 -1.75 -6.80
C ASP A 166 9.25 -0.48 -6.38
N LYS A 167 9.95 0.58 -6.00
CA LYS A 167 9.34 1.86 -5.63
C LYS A 167 8.42 2.43 -6.72
N ARG A 168 8.72 2.23 -8.01
CA ARG A 168 7.85 2.68 -9.11
C ARG A 168 6.53 1.91 -9.18
N GLY A 169 6.50 0.69 -8.63
CA GLY A 169 5.26 -0.09 -8.53
C GLY A 169 4.32 0.44 -7.47
N ILE A 170 4.78 0.43 -6.22
CA ILE A 170 3.93 0.64 -5.04
C ILE A 170 4.36 1.80 -4.14
N GLY A 171 5.44 2.50 -4.49
CA GLY A 171 5.97 3.57 -3.65
C GLY A 171 5.12 4.83 -3.65
N ALA A 172 5.07 5.52 -2.52
CA ALA A 172 4.61 6.90 -2.46
C ALA A 172 5.42 7.75 -3.46
N GLU A 173 4.78 8.71 -4.14
CA GLU A 173 5.30 9.60 -5.18
C GLU A 173 5.50 8.97 -6.57
N ASP A 174 5.87 7.70 -6.67
CA ASP A 174 6.23 7.04 -7.93
C ASP A 174 5.29 5.89 -8.34
N GLY A 175 4.44 5.40 -7.40
CA GLY A 175 3.65 4.17 -7.57
C GLY A 175 2.74 4.18 -8.80
N ARG A 176 2.86 3.13 -9.62
CA ARG A 176 2.08 2.91 -10.84
C ARG A 176 0.92 1.93 -10.64
N LEU A 177 1.00 1.12 -9.58
CA LEU A 177 -0.02 0.13 -9.20
C LEU A 177 -1.03 0.66 -8.16
N LEU A 178 -0.89 1.93 -7.73
CA LEU A 178 -1.73 2.58 -6.72
C LEU A 178 -2.97 3.25 -7.29
#